data_495b930970c754c75a002c97db1e7eec
#
_entry.id   495b930970c754c75a002c97db1e7eec
#
_cell.length_a   1.000
_cell.length_b   1.000
_cell.length_c   1.000
_cell.angle_alpha   90.00
_cell.angle_beta   90.00
_cell.angle_gamma   90.00
#
_symmetry.space_group_name_H-M   'P 1'
#
loop_
_entity.id
_entity.type
_entity.pdbx_description
1 polymer ?
#
loop_
_entity_poly.entity_id
_entity_poly.type
_entity_poly.pdbx_seq_one_letter_code
_entity_poly.pdbx_strand_id
1 'polypeptide(L)'
;MALIVQKFGGSSVRDAERVFNVADIVTSKYREGNEVVVVVSAQGDTTDDLIEKAMELNKNPSKREMDQLLTAGEQISASLLAMAIEKLGYPVVSLLGWQAGFTTSTAYGSARIKRVNPERIKAELSKRNIVIVTGFQGVNKYDDMTTLGRGGSDTSAVAIAAALHADLCQIYTDVEGVYTADPRKIPKAKKLDFISYDEMLELATLGAQVLNNRSVEMAKKYNIELEVLSSLTRAKGTIVKEVSNMEKMLISGVAKDDNVARISIIGVPDKPGLAFRIFSKLAQKNINVDIILQSIGRNGTKDITFTVEKDKMDAAIELMQTYVENFGATGVVADDNVTKVSIVGSGMESHPGVASDMFEALFEANVNIQMIATSEIKISVLIDKEMGAQAVQAIHAKFFEQIGQ
;
A
#
# COMPACT_ATOMS: atom_id res chain seq x y z
N MET A 1 1.21 30.22 8.16
CA MET A 1 0.78 29.84 6.80
C MET A 1 1.57 28.61 6.45
N ALA A 2 0.88 27.47 6.40
CA ALA A 2 1.48 26.19 6.05
C ALA A 2 1.12 25.82 4.60
N LEU A 3 1.96 25.03 3.94
CA LEU A 3 1.66 24.39 2.66
C LEU A 3 1.16 22.96 2.92
N ILE A 4 -0.09 22.72 2.58
CA ILE A 4 -0.76 21.45 2.82
C ILE A 4 -1.09 20.78 1.49
N VAL A 5 -0.67 19.53 1.32
CA VAL A 5 -1.09 18.70 0.21
C VAL A 5 -2.18 17.74 0.70
N GLN A 6 -3.34 17.73 0.04
CA GLN A 6 -4.48 16.88 0.39
C GLN A 6 -4.79 15.92 -0.75
N LYS A 7 -4.87 14.63 -0.49
CA LYS A 7 -5.28 13.64 -1.48
C LYS A 7 -6.66 13.08 -1.14
N PHE A 8 -7.53 13.00 -2.13
CA PHE A 8 -8.85 12.39 -1.99
C PHE A 8 -9.00 11.20 -2.93
N GLY A 9 -9.38 10.05 -2.35
CA GLY A 9 -9.66 8.81 -3.09
C GLY A 9 -10.97 8.88 -3.88
N GLY A 10 -11.20 7.93 -4.79
CA GLY A 10 -12.40 7.88 -5.63
C GLY A 10 -13.72 7.85 -4.85
N SER A 11 -13.77 7.12 -3.73
CA SER A 11 -14.92 7.10 -2.83
C SER A 11 -15.26 8.46 -2.22
N SER A 12 -14.26 9.33 -2.05
CA SER A 12 -14.44 10.69 -1.49
C SER A 12 -15.03 11.68 -2.51
N VAL A 13 -14.97 11.39 -3.80
CA VAL A 13 -15.44 12.26 -4.89
C VAL A 13 -16.46 11.59 -5.80
N ARG A 14 -17.06 10.47 -5.38
CA ARG A 14 -17.89 9.59 -6.23
C ARG A 14 -19.17 10.23 -6.78
N ASP A 15 -19.73 11.23 -6.08
CA ASP A 15 -20.97 11.90 -6.42
C ASP A 15 -20.93 13.39 -6.01
N ALA A 16 -21.92 14.16 -6.41
CA ALA A 16 -21.98 15.61 -6.16
C ALA A 16 -21.94 15.97 -4.66
N GLU A 17 -22.62 15.22 -3.80
CA GLU A 17 -22.61 15.44 -2.35
C GLU A 17 -21.20 15.30 -1.78
N ARG A 18 -20.50 14.24 -2.18
CA ARG A 18 -19.12 13.97 -1.79
C ARG A 18 -18.14 15.03 -2.31
N VAL A 19 -18.32 15.45 -3.57
CA VAL A 19 -17.50 16.53 -4.16
C VAL A 19 -17.66 17.83 -3.39
N PHE A 20 -18.90 18.22 -2.97
CA PHE A 20 -19.11 19.40 -2.13
C PHE A 20 -18.54 19.24 -0.72
N ASN A 21 -18.60 18.03 -0.13
CA ASN A 21 -17.95 17.77 1.15
C ASN A 21 -16.43 17.94 1.05
N VAL A 22 -15.80 17.44 -0.02
CA VAL A 22 -14.38 17.65 -0.29
C VAL A 22 -14.07 19.13 -0.51
N ALA A 23 -14.87 19.83 -1.30
CA ALA A 23 -14.72 21.27 -1.53
C ALA A 23 -14.74 22.07 -0.20
N ASP A 24 -15.63 21.70 0.74
CA ASP A 24 -15.68 22.34 2.06
C ASP A 24 -14.45 22.02 2.92
N ILE A 25 -13.95 20.76 2.90
CA ILE A 25 -12.69 20.39 3.59
C ILE A 25 -11.52 21.25 3.06
N VAL A 26 -11.37 21.32 1.74
CA VAL A 26 -10.31 22.07 1.06
C VAL A 26 -10.39 23.56 1.39
N THR A 27 -11.58 24.16 1.23
CA THR A 27 -11.79 25.58 1.48
C THR A 27 -11.68 25.93 2.95
N SER A 28 -11.97 25.02 3.88
CA SER A 28 -11.72 25.20 5.32
C SER A 28 -10.21 25.40 5.58
N LYS A 29 -9.36 24.56 5.01
CA LYS A 29 -7.89 24.70 5.14
C LYS A 29 -7.38 25.98 4.50
N TYR A 30 -7.92 26.37 3.37
CA TYR A 30 -7.60 27.65 2.72
C TYR A 30 -8.02 28.86 3.58
N ARG A 31 -9.21 28.83 4.21
CA ARG A 31 -9.68 29.89 5.14
C ARG A 31 -8.79 30.05 6.38
N GLU A 32 -8.16 28.97 6.83
CA GLU A 32 -7.16 29.02 7.91
C GLU A 32 -5.87 29.76 7.50
N GLY A 33 -5.78 30.26 6.25
CA GLY A 33 -4.64 31.00 5.71
C GLY A 33 -3.56 30.14 5.08
N ASN A 34 -3.80 28.83 4.90
CA ASN A 34 -2.83 27.91 4.31
C ASN A 34 -2.80 27.99 2.78
N GLU A 35 -1.70 27.55 2.18
CA GLU A 35 -1.59 27.19 0.77
C GLU A 35 -2.06 25.74 0.62
N VAL A 36 -2.95 25.46 -0.34
CA VAL A 36 -3.57 24.14 -0.48
C VAL A 36 -3.37 23.60 -1.89
N VAL A 37 -2.77 22.42 -1.98
CA VAL A 37 -2.69 21.61 -3.19
C VAL A 37 -3.52 20.35 -2.98
N VAL A 38 -4.39 20.04 -3.92
CA VAL A 38 -5.30 18.88 -3.84
C VAL A 38 -4.96 17.89 -4.92
N VAL A 39 -4.86 16.62 -4.58
CA VAL A 39 -4.70 15.52 -5.54
C VAL A 39 -5.96 14.66 -5.52
N VAL A 40 -6.55 14.40 -6.67
CA VAL A 40 -7.78 13.61 -6.78
C VAL A 40 -7.57 12.33 -7.59
N SER A 41 -8.27 11.27 -7.20
CA SER A 41 -8.44 10.05 -7.98
C SER A 41 -9.69 10.16 -8.87
N ALA A 42 -9.86 9.26 -9.81
CA ALA A 42 -11.11 9.10 -10.56
C ALA A 42 -12.29 8.85 -9.61
N GLN A 43 -13.52 9.27 -10.01
CA GLN A 43 -14.72 9.13 -9.19
C GLN A 43 -15.15 7.67 -9.06
N GLY A 44 -15.42 7.21 -7.83
CA GLY A 44 -15.99 5.88 -7.57
C GLY A 44 -15.28 4.79 -8.35
N ASP A 45 -16.04 4.07 -9.16
CA ASP A 45 -15.59 2.93 -9.97
C ASP A 45 -15.21 3.29 -11.42
N THR A 46 -15.11 4.59 -11.74
CA THR A 46 -14.84 5.08 -13.11
C THR A 46 -13.64 4.39 -13.77
N THR A 47 -12.57 4.10 -13.01
CA THR A 47 -11.39 3.41 -13.56
C THR A 47 -11.75 2.00 -14.03
N ASP A 48 -12.52 1.25 -13.25
CA ASP A 48 -12.95 -0.10 -13.58
C ASP A 48 -13.95 -0.08 -14.76
N ASP A 49 -14.89 0.87 -14.78
CA ASP A 49 -15.81 1.09 -15.92
C ASP A 49 -15.07 1.37 -17.24
N LEU A 50 -13.99 2.15 -17.18
CA LEU A 50 -13.16 2.44 -18.36
C LEU A 50 -12.38 1.21 -18.83
N ILE A 51 -11.91 0.38 -17.90
CA ILE A 51 -11.27 -0.90 -18.22
C ILE A 51 -12.27 -1.83 -18.89
N GLU A 52 -13.49 -1.97 -18.34
CA GLU A 52 -14.54 -2.81 -18.92
C GLU A 52 -14.88 -2.37 -20.34
N LYS A 53 -15.10 -1.08 -20.56
CA LYS A 53 -15.35 -0.53 -21.92
C LYS A 53 -14.22 -0.83 -22.90
N ALA A 54 -12.96 -0.75 -22.46
CA ALA A 54 -11.83 -1.11 -23.30
C ALA A 54 -11.83 -2.60 -23.66
N MET A 55 -12.14 -3.48 -22.69
CA MET A 55 -12.17 -4.93 -22.87
C MET A 55 -13.34 -5.40 -23.75
N GLU A 56 -14.46 -4.65 -23.80
CA GLU A 56 -15.56 -4.90 -24.75
C GLU A 56 -15.09 -4.74 -26.21
N LEU A 57 -14.21 -3.77 -26.47
CA LEU A 57 -13.70 -3.50 -27.82
C LEU A 57 -12.51 -4.38 -28.19
N ASN A 58 -11.63 -4.63 -27.25
CA ASN A 58 -10.41 -5.41 -27.47
C ASN A 58 -10.00 -6.10 -26.16
N LYS A 59 -10.00 -7.45 -26.16
CA LYS A 59 -9.61 -8.24 -24.99
C LYS A 59 -8.14 -8.08 -24.58
N ASN A 60 -7.29 -7.57 -25.49
CA ASN A 60 -5.87 -7.33 -25.25
C ASN A 60 -5.46 -5.93 -25.78
N PRO A 61 -5.97 -4.84 -25.19
CA PRO A 61 -5.62 -3.49 -25.61
C PRO A 61 -4.15 -3.20 -25.31
N SER A 62 -3.52 -2.36 -26.12
CA SER A 62 -2.17 -1.93 -25.82
C SER A 62 -2.14 -1.13 -24.50
N LYS A 63 -1.11 -1.32 -23.70
CA LYS A 63 -0.97 -0.60 -22.43
C LYS A 63 -0.88 0.91 -22.61
N ARG A 64 -0.36 1.38 -23.74
CA ARG A 64 -0.31 2.82 -24.08
C ARG A 64 -1.72 3.40 -24.23
N GLU A 65 -2.59 2.77 -25.01
CA GLU A 65 -3.97 3.26 -25.20
C GLU A 65 -4.80 3.11 -23.92
N MET A 66 -4.53 2.08 -23.12
CA MET A 66 -5.14 1.92 -21.81
C MET A 66 -4.76 3.08 -20.88
N ASP A 67 -3.48 3.45 -20.80
CA ASP A 67 -3.04 4.60 -20.01
C ASP A 67 -3.70 5.89 -20.47
N GLN A 68 -3.76 6.12 -21.77
CA GLN A 68 -4.44 7.28 -22.36
C GLN A 68 -5.92 7.35 -21.95
N LEU A 69 -6.63 6.22 -21.99
CA LEU A 69 -8.04 6.13 -21.60
C LEU A 69 -8.23 6.39 -20.11
N LEU A 70 -7.47 5.71 -19.27
CA LEU A 70 -7.63 5.76 -17.81
C LEU A 70 -7.39 7.14 -17.22
N THR A 71 -6.47 7.93 -17.80
CA THR A 71 -6.20 9.30 -17.32
C THR A 71 -7.40 10.26 -17.44
N ALA A 72 -8.43 9.94 -18.23
CA ALA A 72 -9.64 10.72 -18.33
C ALA A 72 -10.44 10.76 -17.00
N GLY A 73 -10.37 9.71 -16.21
CA GLY A 73 -11.11 9.62 -14.95
C GLY A 73 -10.74 10.72 -13.95
N GLU A 74 -9.46 10.94 -13.75
CA GLU A 74 -8.97 12.00 -12.85
C GLU A 74 -9.24 13.40 -13.41
N GLN A 75 -9.27 13.56 -14.73
CA GLN A 75 -9.61 14.85 -15.34
C GLN A 75 -11.05 15.25 -15.02
N ILE A 76 -11.98 14.30 -15.08
CA ILE A 76 -13.38 14.53 -14.69
C ILE A 76 -13.45 14.96 -13.22
N SER A 77 -12.83 14.20 -12.31
CA SER A 77 -12.84 14.50 -10.88
C SER A 77 -12.27 15.88 -10.56
N ALA A 78 -11.11 16.21 -11.15
CA ALA A 78 -10.43 17.48 -10.90
C ALA A 78 -11.26 18.68 -11.40
N SER A 79 -11.87 18.56 -12.56
CA SER A 79 -12.73 19.61 -13.14
C SER A 79 -14.00 19.83 -12.32
N LEU A 80 -14.67 18.76 -11.90
CA LEU A 80 -15.89 18.85 -11.08
C LEU A 80 -15.60 19.44 -9.70
N LEU A 81 -14.48 19.05 -9.06
CA LEU A 81 -14.08 19.63 -7.79
C LEU A 81 -13.72 21.11 -7.94
N ALA A 82 -13.04 21.51 -9.02
CA ALA A 82 -12.77 22.92 -9.29
C ALA A 82 -14.05 23.73 -9.39
N MET A 83 -15.03 23.26 -10.18
CA MET A 83 -16.34 23.92 -10.31
C MET A 83 -17.08 24.02 -8.97
N ALA A 84 -16.97 23.01 -8.11
CA ALA A 84 -17.58 23.06 -6.77
C ALA A 84 -16.91 24.10 -5.86
N ILE A 85 -15.58 24.22 -5.91
CA ILE A 85 -14.82 25.23 -5.15
C ILE A 85 -15.11 26.66 -5.68
N GLU A 86 -15.20 26.85 -7.00
CA GLU A 86 -15.61 28.11 -7.62
C GLU A 86 -17.01 28.51 -7.16
N LYS A 87 -17.96 27.58 -7.11
CA LYS A 87 -19.32 27.82 -6.59
C LYS A 87 -19.32 28.30 -5.14
N LEU A 88 -18.35 27.86 -4.33
CA LEU A 88 -18.16 28.34 -2.96
C LEU A 88 -17.45 29.70 -2.88
N GLY A 89 -17.06 30.29 -4.01
CA GLY A 89 -16.46 31.62 -4.11
C GLY A 89 -14.94 31.67 -3.86
N TYR A 90 -14.23 30.54 -4.03
CA TYR A 90 -12.78 30.49 -3.82
C TYR A 90 -12.01 30.37 -5.15
N PRO A 91 -10.84 31.03 -5.25
CA PRO A 91 -9.98 30.94 -6.42
C PRO A 91 -9.37 29.54 -6.51
N VAL A 92 -9.48 28.91 -7.68
CA VAL A 92 -9.01 27.53 -7.90
C VAL A 92 -8.55 27.33 -9.33
N VAL A 93 -7.61 26.43 -9.52
CA VAL A 93 -7.17 25.95 -10.84
C VAL A 93 -6.95 24.44 -10.80
N SER A 94 -7.43 23.73 -11.82
CA SER A 94 -7.14 22.32 -12.02
C SER A 94 -6.01 22.13 -13.03
N LEU A 95 -5.08 21.22 -12.72
CA LEU A 95 -3.92 20.88 -13.53
C LEU A 95 -3.91 19.37 -13.81
N LEU A 96 -3.62 19.00 -15.03
CA LEU A 96 -3.28 17.60 -15.35
C LEU A 96 -1.90 17.25 -14.80
N GLY A 97 -1.60 15.96 -14.62
CA GLY A 97 -0.32 15.51 -14.10
C GLY A 97 0.88 16.09 -14.85
N TRP A 98 0.83 16.13 -16.19
CA TRP A 98 1.90 16.73 -16.97
C TRP A 98 2.00 18.26 -16.81
N GLN A 99 0.87 18.97 -16.64
CA GLN A 99 0.85 20.41 -16.34
C GLN A 99 1.43 20.71 -14.94
N ALA A 100 1.23 19.79 -14.00
CA ALA A 100 1.82 19.81 -12.67
C ALA A 100 3.31 19.36 -12.66
N GLY A 101 3.87 19.05 -13.84
CA GLY A 101 5.29 18.75 -14.03
C GLY A 101 5.72 17.31 -13.77
N PHE A 102 4.79 16.34 -13.77
CA PHE A 102 5.12 14.93 -13.61
C PHE A 102 5.75 14.33 -14.87
N THR A 103 7.03 13.96 -14.77
CA THR A 103 7.71 13.12 -15.77
C THR A 103 7.93 11.71 -15.26
N THR A 104 7.70 10.73 -16.12
CA THR A 104 7.67 9.30 -15.75
C THR A 104 8.60 8.44 -16.61
N SER A 105 8.72 7.19 -16.23
CA SER A 105 9.31 6.14 -17.06
C SER A 105 8.37 5.78 -18.23
N THR A 106 8.87 4.99 -19.18
CA THR A 106 8.11 4.49 -20.34
C THR A 106 7.37 3.19 -20.09
N ALA A 107 7.23 2.77 -18.83
CA ALA A 107 6.52 1.54 -18.45
C ALA A 107 5.03 1.84 -18.32
N TYR A 108 4.26 1.67 -19.38
CA TYR A 108 2.82 1.86 -19.37
C TYR A 108 2.11 0.94 -18.35
N GLY A 109 1.08 1.45 -17.69
CA GLY A 109 0.28 0.78 -16.67
C GLY A 109 0.93 0.73 -15.27
N SER A 110 2.24 1.02 -15.17
CA SER A 110 2.99 0.96 -13.91
C SER A 110 4.23 1.88 -13.92
N ALA A 111 4.07 3.06 -14.48
CA ALA A 111 5.15 4.02 -14.62
C ALA A 111 5.72 4.46 -13.26
N ARG A 112 6.99 4.80 -13.26
CA ARG A 112 7.67 5.39 -12.09
C ARG A 112 7.90 6.87 -12.32
N ILE A 113 7.60 7.68 -11.31
CA ILE A 113 7.90 9.11 -11.33
C ILE A 113 9.43 9.27 -11.37
N LYS A 114 9.92 9.99 -12.38
CA LYS A 114 11.33 10.36 -12.51
C LYS A 114 11.61 11.71 -11.91
N ARG A 115 10.68 12.65 -12.11
CA ARG A 115 10.80 14.02 -11.63
C ARG A 115 9.41 14.66 -11.52
N VAL A 116 9.26 15.56 -10.56
CA VAL A 116 8.17 16.54 -10.49
C VAL A 116 8.80 17.93 -10.59
N ASN A 117 8.39 18.72 -11.57
CA ASN A 117 8.76 20.13 -11.66
C ASN A 117 7.63 21.00 -11.08
N PRO A 118 7.77 21.55 -9.87
CA PRO A 118 6.68 22.21 -9.18
C PRO A 118 6.43 23.67 -9.60
N GLU A 119 7.16 24.22 -10.58
CA GLU A 119 7.12 25.63 -10.91
C GLU A 119 5.72 26.14 -11.30
N ARG A 120 4.94 25.34 -12.03
CA ARG A 120 3.55 25.69 -12.37
C ARG A 120 2.67 25.74 -11.12
N ILE A 121 2.81 24.77 -10.22
CA ILE A 121 2.05 24.75 -8.96
C ILE A 121 2.41 25.98 -8.12
N LYS A 122 3.70 26.28 -7.93
CA LYS A 122 4.17 27.47 -7.19
C LYS A 122 3.62 28.76 -7.79
N ALA A 123 3.62 28.88 -9.12
CA ALA A 123 3.09 30.05 -9.81
C ALA A 123 1.59 30.27 -9.56
N GLU A 124 0.80 29.18 -9.42
CA GLU A 124 -0.62 29.30 -9.09
C GLU A 124 -0.85 29.57 -7.59
N LEU A 125 -0.08 28.94 -6.71
CA LEU A 125 -0.11 29.23 -5.26
C LEU A 125 0.25 30.70 -4.96
N SER A 126 1.23 31.29 -5.66
CA SER A 126 1.59 32.71 -5.50
C SER A 126 0.46 33.67 -5.88
N LYS A 127 -0.49 33.25 -6.73
CA LYS A 127 -1.74 33.95 -7.04
C LYS A 127 -2.84 33.70 -6.03
N ARG A 128 -2.56 32.96 -4.98
CA ARG A 128 -3.52 32.51 -3.97
C ARG A 128 -4.59 31.59 -4.53
N ASN A 129 -4.31 30.84 -5.60
CA ASN A 129 -5.21 29.80 -6.08
C ASN A 129 -5.07 28.53 -5.24
N ILE A 130 -6.18 27.86 -4.97
CA ILE A 130 -6.20 26.43 -4.60
C ILE A 130 -5.83 25.65 -5.87
N VAL A 131 -4.85 24.76 -5.78
CA VAL A 131 -4.38 24.00 -6.95
C VAL A 131 -4.85 22.56 -6.86
N ILE A 132 -5.67 22.13 -7.83
CA ILE A 132 -6.09 20.72 -7.94
C ILE A 132 -5.22 20.04 -8.99
N VAL A 133 -4.71 18.86 -8.69
CA VAL A 133 -3.88 18.07 -9.60
C VAL A 133 -4.53 16.69 -9.80
N THR A 134 -4.61 16.27 -11.06
CA THR A 134 -4.99 14.88 -11.36
C THR A 134 -3.92 13.94 -10.84
N GLY A 135 -4.27 13.04 -9.92
CA GLY A 135 -3.38 11.99 -9.44
C GLY A 135 -3.13 10.91 -10.50
N PHE A 136 -2.40 9.86 -10.14
CA PHE A 136 -2.25 8.63 -10.91
C PHE A 136 -1.49 8.77 -12.24
N GLN A 137 -1.29 9.94 -12.80
CA GLN A 137 -0.82 10.16 -14.17
C GLN A 137 0.42 11.06 -14.27
N GLY A 138 1.13 10.92 -15.38
CA GLY A 138 2.23 11.78 -15.80
C GLY A 138 2.54 11.58 -17.28
N VAL A 139 3.62 12.17 -17.75
CA VAL A 139 4.05 12.10 -19.16
C VAL A 139 5.45 11.48 -19.25
N ASN A 140 5.66 10.63 -20.24
CA ASN A 140 6.97 10.04 -20.50
C ASN A 140 7.79 10.90 -21.50
N LYS A 141 8.98 10.43 -21.86
CA LYS A 141 9.90 11.14 -22.77
C LYS A 141 9.39 11.24 -24.24
N TYR A 142 8.30 10.60 -24.57
CA TYR A 142 7.65 10.65 -25.89
C TYR A 142 6.39 11.51 -25.88
N ASP A 143 6.15 12.24 -24.77
CA ASP A 143 4.94 13.00 -24.50
C ASP A 143 3.66 12.14 -24.42
N ASP A 144 3.81 10.82 -24.27
CA ASP A 144 2.70 9.93 -24.02
C ASP A 144 2.28 9.98 -22.53
N MET A 145 0.97 9.96 -22.33
CA MET A 145 0.39 9.79 -20.99
C MET A 145 0.73 8.41 -20.44
N THR A 146 1.04 8.37 -19.15
CA THR A 146 1.34 7.13 -18.43
C THR A 146 0.63 7.11 -17.09
N THR A 147 0.25 5.92 -16.64
CA THR A 147 -0.34 5.72 -15.32
C THR A 147 0.65 5.08 -14.35
N LEU A 148 0.51 5.43 -13.07
CA LEU A 148 1.43 4.98 -12.01
C LEU A 148 1.06 3.60 -11.42
N GLY A 149 -0.06 3.03 -11.84
CA GLY A 149 -0.61 1.80 -11.28
C GLY A 149 -1.38 2.01 -9.97
N ARG A 150 -1.78 0.94 -9.32
CA ARG A 150 -2.57 0.98 -8.08
C ARG A 150 -1.93 1.87 -7.02
N GLY A 151 -2.74 2.69 -6.33
CA GLY A 151 -2.28 3.68 -5.35
C GLY A 151 -1.46 4.83 -5.93
N GLY A 152 -1.54 5.03 -7.26
CA GLY A 152 -0.79 6.07 -7.96
C GLY A 152 -1.13 7.49 -7.50
N SER A 153 -2.37 7.76 -7.09
CA SER A 153 -2.76 9.08 -6.59
C SER A 153 -2.13 9.40 -5.23
N ASP A 154 -1.96 8.41 -4.33
CA ASP A 154 -1.22 8.58 -3.08
C ASP A 154 0.24 8.91 -3.38
N THR A 155 0.84 8.16 -4.31
CA THR A 155 2.21 8.40 -4.77
C THR A 155 2.35 9.80 -5.40
N SER A 156 1.36 10.27 -6.17
CA SER A 156 1.35 11.61 -6.74
C SER A 156 1.32 12.70 -5.66
N ALA A 157 0.47 12.53 -4.64
CA ALA A 157 0.35 13.49 -3.54
C ALA A 157 1.67 13.63 -2.76
N VAL A 158 2.27 12.51 -2.39
CA VAL A 158 3.56 12.51 -1.67
C VAL A 158 4.68 13.08 -2.54
N ALA A 159 4.69 12.79 -3.85
CA ALA A 159 5.68 13.35 -4.77
C ALA A 159 5.57 14.87 -4.90
N ILE A 160 4.33 15.42 -4.94
CA ILE A 160 4.08 16.86 -4.90
C ILE A 160 4.53 17.44 -3.56
N ALA A 161 4.16 16.82 -2.45
CA ALA A 161 4.55 17.25 -1.11
C ALA A 161 6.08 17.34 -0.98
N ALA A 162 6.79 16.32 -1.48
CA ALA A 162 8.26 16.31 -1.51
C ALA A 162 8.85 17.41 -2.40
N ALA A 163 8.30 17.60 -3.61
CA ALA A 163 8.81 18.60 -4.56
C ALA A 163 8.56 20.04 -4.11
N LEU A 164 7.52 20.28 -3.32
CA LEU A 164 7.14 21.57 -2.77
C LEU A 164 7.70 21.80 -1.37
N HIS A 165 8.27 20.79 -0.70
CA HIS A 165 8.62 20.81 0.73
C HIS A 165 7.41 21.18 1.59
N ALA A 166 6.28 20.49 1.36
CA ALA A 166 5.05 20.74 2.09
C ALA A 166 5.20 20.42 3.59
N ASP A 167 4.52 21.20 4.43
CA ASP A 167 4.52 21.00 5.88
C ASP A 167 3.75 19.74 6.28
N LEU A 168 2.72 19.36 5.50
CA LEU A 168 1.87 18.20 5.78
C LEU A 168 1.29 17.62 4.47
N CYS A 169 1.22 16.30 4.39
CA CYS A 169 0.51 15.59 3.33
C CYS A 169 -0.64 14.76 3.94
N GLN A 170 -1.87 15.16 3.70
CA GLN A 170 -3.08 14.52 4.20
C GLN A 170 -3.63 13.54 3.17
N ILE A 171 -3.78 12.28 3.54
CA ILE A 171 -4.37 11.23 2.70
C ILE A 171 -5.77 10.91 3.23
N TYR A 172 -6.77 11.42 2.54
CA TYR A 172 -8.17 11.16 2.85
C TYR A 172 -8.64 9.86 2.22
N THR A 173 -9.23 9.01 3.04
CA THR A 173 -9.74 7.69 2.70
C THR A 173 -11.12 7.47 3.33
N ASP A 174 -11.66 6.27 3.25
CA ASP A 174 -12.93 5.85 3.88
C ASP A 174 -12.77 5.42 5.36
N VAL A 175 -11.53 5.32 5.84
CA VAL A 175 -11.21 4.99 7.24
C VAL A 175 -10.66 6.19 8.00
N GLU A 176 -10.85 6.23 9.31
CA GLU A 176 -10.45 7.38 10.16
C GLU A 176 -8.95 7.45 10.49
N GLY A 177 -8.18 6.47 10.04
CA GLY A 177 -6.76 6.37 10.33
C GLY A 177 -6.26 4.94 10.28
N VAL A 178 -5.10 4.69 10.86
CA VAL A 178 -4.51 3.36 11.03
C VAL A 178 -4.93 2.79 12.38
N TYR A 179 -5.36 1.53 12.40
CA TYR A 179 -5.84 0.84 13.59
C TYR A 179 -4.92 -0.33 13.95
N THR A 180 -4.97 -0.76 15.20
CA THR A 180 -4.24 -1.94 15.71
C THR A 180 -4.65 -3.26 15.06
N ALA A 181 -5.80 -3.30 14.42
CA ALA A 181 -6.29 -4.36 13.51
C ALA A 181 -7.43 -3.77 12.66
N ASP A 182 -7.95 -4.52 11.69
CA ASP A 182 -9.11 -4.08 10.90
C ASP A 182 -10.35 -3.90 11.80
N PRO A 183 -10.85 -2.67 12.03
CA PRO A 183 -11.95 -2.42 12.97
C PRO A 183 -13.28 -3.04 12.51
N ARG A 184 -13.42 -3.39 11.23
CA ARG A 184 -14.60 -4.09 10.69
C ARG A 184 -14.64 -5.56 11.15
N LYS A 185 -13.47 -6.13 11.48
CA LYS A 185 -13.31 -7.52 11.94
C LYS A 185 -13.06 -7.62 13.43
N ILE A 186 -12.36 -6.64 14.00
CA ILE A 186 -12.01 -6.57 15.41
C ILE A 186 -12.60 -5.29 16.01
N PRO A 187 -13.82 -5.34 16.60
CA PRO A 187 -14.49 -4.15 17.14
C PRO A 187 -13.72 -3.41 18.25
N LYS A 188 -12.78 -4.10 18.91
CA LYS A 188 -11.92 -3.52 19.95
C LYS A 188 -10.59 -2.94 19.40
N ALA A 189 -10.40 -2.95 18.08
CA ALA A 189 -9.24 -2.32 17.47
C ALA A 189 -9.20 -0.83 17.82
N LYS A 190 -8.03 -0.35 18.24
CA LYS A 190 -7.82 1.04 18.64
C LYS A 190 -7.16 1.79 17.49
N LYS A 191 -7.62 3.03 17.25
CA LYS A 191 -6.95 3.92 16.31
C LYS A 191 -5.63 4.39 16.90
N LEU A 192 -4.58 4.40 16.09
CA LEU A 192 -3.26 4.91 16.47
C LEU A 192 -3.23 6.43 16.29
N ASP A 193 -2.65 7.16 17.24
CA ASP A 193 -2.38 8.59 17.06
C ASP A 193 -1.23 8.82 16.09
N PHE A 194 -0.22 7.95 16.13
CA PHE A 194 0.93 7.98 15.24
C PHE A 194 1.47 6.57 14.99
N ILE A 195 2.22 6.41 13.90
CA ILE A 195 2.91 5.19 13.50
C ILE A 195 4.19 5.57 12.74
N SER A 196 5.25 4.78 12.88
CA SER A 196 6.47 5.00 12.10
C SER A 196 6.29 4.60 10.64
N TYR A 197 7.14 5.15 9.75
CA TYR A 197 7.12 4.77 8.32
C TYR A 197 7.36 3.27 8.14
N ASP A 198 8.27 2.67 8.91
CA ASP A 198 8.61 1.25 8.78
C ASP A 198 7.46 0.34 9.20
N GLU A 199 6.81 0.65 10.31
CA GLU A 199 5.61 -0.08 10.74
C GLU A 199 4.46 0.08 9.76
N MET A 200 4.27 1.30 9.20
CA MET A 200 3.24 1.53 8.20
C MET A 200 3.51 0.75 6.91
N LEU A 201 4.77 0.67 6.46
CA LEU A 201 5.18 -0.12 5.31
C LEU A 201 4.89 -1.61 5.52
N GLU A 202 5.21 -2.14 6.69
CA GLU A 202 4.92 -3.53 7.01
C GLU A 202 3.40 -3.80 7.07
N LEU A 203 2.62 -2.96 7.75
CA LEU A 203 1.17 -3.12 7.80
C LEU A 203 0.53 -3.02 6.40
N ALA A 204 0.98 -2.08 5.57
CA ALA A 204 0.48 -1.94 4.20
C ALA A 204 0.82 -3.17 3.33
N THR A 205 2.02 -3.73 3.49
CA THR A 205 2.44 -4.97 2.81
C THR A 205 1.63 -6.18 3.27
N LEU A 206 1.20 -6.19 4.52
CA LEU A 206 0.47 -7.29 5.16
C LEU A 206 -1.06 -7.21 4.98
N GLY A 207 -1.55 -6.34 4.10
CA GLY A 207 -2.96 -6.26 3.73
C GLY A 207 -3.78 -5.19 4.46
N ALA A 208 -3.17 -4.36 5.30
CA ALA A 208 -3.81 -3.14 5.78
C ALA A 208 -3.85 -2.10 4.64
N GLN A 209 -4.88 -2.16 3.80
CA GLN A 209 -5.03 -1.36 2.57
C GLN A 209 -5.35 0.13 2.85
N VAL A 210 -4.65 0.74 3.81
CA VAL A 210 -4.88 2.15 4.20
C VAL A 210 -4.03 3.10 3.37
N LEU A 211 -2.77 2.73 3.12
CA LEU A 211 -1.82 3.49 2.28
C LEU A 211 -1.12 2.57 1.29
N ASN A 212 -0.70 3.15 0.17
CA ASN A 212 0.13 2.45 -0.81
C ASN A 212 1.60 2.44 -0.38
N ASN A 213 2.29 1.28 -0.46
CA ASN A 213 3.69 1.13 -0.06
C ASN A 213 4.61 2.17 -0.73
N ARG A 214 4.45 2.41 -2.05
CA ARG A 214 5.29 3.37 -2.77
C ARG A 214 5.14 4.80 -2.24
N SER A 215 3.96 5.18 -1.77
CA SER A 215 3.73 6.50 -1.17
C SER A 215 4.43 6.62 0.18
N VAL A 216 4.38 5.57 1.01
CA VAL A 216 5.05 5.54 2.33
C VAL A 216 6.57 5.50 2.18
N GLU A 217 7.11 4.67 1.25
CA GLU A 217 8.55 4.67 0.92
C GLU A 217 9.04 6.05 0.50
N MET A 218 8.26 6.75 -0.33
CA MET A 218 8.59 8.08 -0.78
C MET A 218 8.51 9.09 0.36
N ALA A 219 7.49 9.02 1.21
CA ALA A 219 7.34 9.87 2.38
C ALA A 219 8.52 9.69 3.34
N LYS A 220 8.93 8.45 3.63
CA LYS A 220 10.12 8.15 4.42
C LYS A 220 11.37 8.75 3.80
N LYS A 221 11.59 8.52 2.49
CA LYS A 221 12.77 9.00 1.76
C LYS A 221 12.94 10.52 1.80
N TYR A 222 11.84 11.26 1.72
CA TYR A 222 11.84 12.71 1.69
C TYR A 222 11.44 13.36 3.02
N ASN A 223 11.25 12.55 4.07
CA ASN A 223 10.80 12.96 5.40
C ASN A 223 9.53 13.83 5.37
N ILE A 224 8.52 13.37 4.63
CA ILE A 224 7.22 14.01 4.52
C ILE A 224 6.26 13.42 5.54
N GLU A 225 5.81 14.22 6.50
CA GLU A 225 4.80 13.81 7.46
C GLU A 225 3.46 13.57 6.73
N LEU A 226 2.89 12.35 6.92
CA LEU A 226 1.58 12.02 6.39
C LEU A 226 0.55 12.01 7.51
N GLU A 227 -0.66 12.44 7.20
CA GLU A 227 -1.82 12.24 8.06
C GLU A 227 -2.88 11.45 7.30
N VAL A 228 -3.25 10.30 7.85
CA VAL A 228 -4.31 9.44 7.29
C VAL A 228 -5.61 9.71 8.04
N LEU A 229 -6.64 10.11 7.31
CA LEU A 229 -7.90 10.52 7.93
C LEU A 229 -9.10 10.26 7.00
N SER A 230 -10.32 10.30 7.57
CA SER A 230 -11.54 10.11 6.81
C SER A 230 -12.05 11.41 6.21
N SER A 231 -12.48 11.36 4.95
CA SER A 231 -13.24 12.46 4.35
C SER A 231 -14.66 12.57 4.88
N LEU A 232 -15.14 11.59 5.66
CA LEU A 232 -16.53 11.48 6.11
C LEU A 232 -16.78 12.04 7.51
N THR A 233 -15.87 11.71 8.45
CA THR A 233 -16.10 11.97 9.88
C THR A 233 -15.36 13.19 10.39
N ARG A 234 -14.36 13.69 9.66
CA ARG A 234 -13.47 14.79 10.08
C ARG A 234 -12.79 14.55 11.44
N ALA A 235 -12.75 13.32 11.89
CA ALA A 235 -12.01 12.95 13.09
C ALA A 235 -10.51 13.15 12.87
N LYS A 236 -9.77 13.42 13.95
CA LYS A 236 -8.29 13.47 13.91
C LYS A 236 -7.76 12.16 13.34
N GLY A 237 -6.83 12.25 12.39
CA GLY A 237 -6.24 11.10 11.71
C GLY A 237 -5.10 10.44 12.50
N THR A 238 -4.43 9.49 11.85
CA THR A 238 -3.17 8.91 12.31
C THR A 238 -2.02 9.60 11.60
N ILE A 239 -1.02 10.05 12.34
CA ILE A 239 0.20 10.64 11.79
C ILE A 239 1.21 9.54 11.48
N VAL A 240 1.72 9.54 10.25
CA VAL A 240 2.83 8.66 9.82
C VAL A 240 4.09 9.51 9.73
N LYS A 241 5.03 9.26 10.62
CA LYS A 241 6.28 10.02 10.75
C LYS A 241 7.41 9.16 11.29
N GLU A 242 8.63 9.67 11.31
CA GLU A 242 9.69 9.04 12.09
C GLU A 242 9.38 9.13 13.59
N VAL A 243 9.51 8.01 14.30
CA VAL A 243 9.16 7.92 15.73
C VAL A 243 10.43 7.67 16.54
N SER A 244 10.66 8.47 17.58
CA SER A 244 11.80 8.30 18.49
C SER A 244 11.65 7.01 19.32
N ASN A 245 12.79 6.48 19.80
CA ASN A 245 12.80 5.26 20.63
C ASN A 245 11.95 5.36 21.91
N MET A 246 11.74 6.55 22.46
CA MET A 246 10.93 6.75 23.67
C MET A 246 9.42 6.67 23.41
N GLU A 247 8.98 6.76 22.16
CA GLU A 247 7.57 6.75 21.76
C GLU A 247 7.15 5.43 21.09
N LYS A 248 8.09 4.48 20.95
CA LYS A 248 7.82 3.20 20.28
C LYS A 248 6.86 2.34 21.10
N MET A 249 5.77 1.94 20.45
CA MET A 249 4.88 0.91 21.01
C MET A 249 5.54 -0.46 20.84
N LEU A 250 5.26 -1.39 21.78
CA LEU A 250 5.74 -2.76 21.65
C LEU A 250 5.22 -3.40 20.36
N ILE A 251 3.91 -3.35 20.18
CA ILE A 251 3.20 -3.81 18.99
C ILE A 251 2.27 -2.68 18.50
N SER A 252 2.37 -2.32 17.23
CA SER A 252 1.54 -1.30 16.60
C SER A 252 0.31 -1.89 15.92
N GLY A 253 0.37 -3.17 15.50
CA GLY A 253 -0.80 -3.79 14.89
C GLY A 253 -0.66 -5.27 14.59
N VAL A 254 -1.83 -5.85 14.30
CA VAL A 254 -1.99 -7.24 13.81
C VAL A 254 -2.64 -7.18 12.44
N ALA A 255 -2.01 -7.77 11.45
CA ALA A 255 -2.49 -7.82 10.07
C ALA A 255 -2.67 -9.26 9.59
N LYS A 256 -3.62 -9.45 8.66
CA LYS A 256 -3.89 -10.74 8.00
C LYS A 256 -3.84 -10.56 6.49
N ASP A 257 -3.10 -11.43 5.82
CA ASP A 257 -2.98 -11.48 4.37
C ASP A 257 -3.46 -12.84 3.85
N ASP A 258 -4.56 -12.82 3.10
CA ASP A 258 -5.16 -13.99 2.45
C ASP A 258 -4.64 -14.19 1.00
N ASN A 259 -3.87 -13.23 0.47
CA ASN A 259 -3.29 -13.31 -0.87
C ASN A 259 -1.92 -13.97 -0.84
N VAL A 260 -1.83 -15.15 -0.24
CA VAL A 260 -0.59 -15.90 -0.07
C VAL A 260 -0.80 -17.36 -0.47
N ALA A 261 0.20 -17.95 -1.13
CA ALA A 261 0.31 -19.37 -1.38
C ALA A 261 1.71 -19.86 -1.00
N ARG A 262 1.80 -21.06 -0.47
CA ARG A 262 3.04 -21.73 -0.09
C ARG A 262 3.45 -22.71 -1.18
N ILE A 263 4.73 -22.67 -1.58
CA ILE A 263 5.34 -23.61 -2.53
C ILE A 263 6.57 -24.23 -1.86
N SER A 264 6.68 -25.55 -1.93
CA SER A 264 7.82 -26.30 -1.40
C SER A 264 8.48 -27.11 -2.50
N ILE A 265 9.77 -26.94 -2.68
CA ILE A 265 10.60 -27.79 -3.54
C ILE A 265 11.27 -28.81 -2.65
N ILE A 266 10.94 -30.08 -2.87
CA ILE A 266 11.31 -31.19 -2.00
C ILE A 266 12.59 -31.86 -2.47
N GLY A 267 13.46 -32.22 -1.54
CA GLY A 267 14.64 -33.03 -1.81
C GLY A 267 15.71 -32.31 -2.66
N VAL A 268 15.85 -31.02 -2.54
CA VAL A 268 16.88 -30.23 -3.23
C VAL A 268 18.26 -30.64 -2.70
N PRO A 269 19.24 -31.00 -3.53
CA PRO A 269 20.59 -31.34 -3.08
C PRO A 269 21.23 -30.20 -2.27
N ASP A 270 21.93 -30.53 -1.19
CA ASP A 270 22.61 -29.53 -0.37
C ASP A 270 23.94 -29.08 -1.01
N LYS A 271 23.83 -28.28 -2.05
CA LYS A 271 24.95 -27.75 -2.82
C LYS A 271 24.86 -26.23 -2.99
N PRO A 272 26.00 -25.51 -2.99
CA PRO A 272 26.03 -24.09 -3.25
C PRO A 272 25.39 -23.72 -4.61
N GLY A 273 24.69 -22.59 -4.66
CA GLY A 273 24.14 -22.01 -5.89
C GLY A 273 22.74 -22.47 -6.27
N LEU A 274 22.16 -23.52 -5.65
CA LEU A 274 20.82 -23.98 -6.01
C LEU A 274 19.72 -22.96 -5.64
N ALA A 275 19.80 -22.33 -4.49
CA ALA A 275 18.86 -21.25 -4.12
C ALA A 275 18.91 -20.11 -5.17
N PHE A 276 20.11 -19.69 -5.59
CA PHE A 276 20.26 -18.70 -6.66
C PHE A 276 19.57 -19.13 -7.95
N ARG A 277 19.77 -20.39 -8.38
CA ARG A 277 19.16 -20.92 -9.61
C ARG A 277 17.63 -20.95 -9.53
N ILE A 278 17.06 -21.32 -8.40
CA ILE A 278 15.61 -21.35 -8.16
C ILE A 278 15.04 -19.94 -8.21
N PHE A 279 15.52 -19.05 -7.34
CA PHE A 279 14.93 -17.71 -7.20
C PHE A 279 15.21 -16.79 -8.41
N SER A 280 16.31 -16.97 -9.12
CA SER A 280 16.54 -16.23 -10.38
C SER A 280 15.54 -16.60 -11.48
N LYS A 281 15.01 -17.84 -11.51
CA LYS A 281 13.95 -18.22 -12.45
C LYS A 281 12.62 -17.52 -12.13
N LEU A 282 12.25 -17.45 -10.84
CA LEU A 282 11.07 -16.72 -10.39
C LEU A 282 11.18 -15.22 -10.70
N ALA A 283 12.34 -14.62 -10.42
CA ALA A 283 12.62 -13.21 -10.71
C ALA A 283 12.52 -12.88 -12.21
N GLN A 284 13.02 -13.76 -13.11
CA GLN A 284 12.90 -13.60 -14.56
C GLN A 284 11.44 -13.58 -15.05
N LYS A 285 10.53 -14.19 -14.31
CA LYS A 285 9.08 -14.20 -14.57
C LYS A 285 8.32 -13.12 -13.80
N ASN A 286 9.03 -12.22 -13.10
CA ASN A 286 8.46 -11.20 -12.22
C ASN A 286 7.55 -11.79 -11.12
N ILE A 287 7.90 -12.97 -10.61
CA ILE A 287 7.24 -13.59 -9.46
C ILE A 287 8.02 -13.18 -8.21
N ASN A 288 7.38 -12.39 -7.36
CA ASN A 288 7.93 -11.96 -6.08
C ASN A 288 7.78 -13.08 -5.04
N VAL A 289 8.76 -13.19 -4.16
CA VAL A 289 8.79 -14.17 -3.05
C VAL A 289 8.90 -13.38 -1.75
N ASP A 290 8.05 -13.70 -0.77
CA ASP A 290 8.01 -12.98 0.52
C ASP A 290 8.79 -13.75 1.61
N ILE A 291 8.32 -14.93 2.02
CA ILE A 291 8.98 -15.76 3.02
C ILE A 291 9.79 -16.85 2.32
N ILE A 292 11.02 -17.09 2.77
CA ILE A 292 11.85 -18.21 2.31
C ILE A 292 12.33 -18.99 3.54
N LEU A 293 11.99 -20.28 3.60
CA LEU A 293 12.49 -21.22 4.58
C LEU A 293 13.26 -22.34 3.91
N GLN A 294 14.38 -22.69 4.51
CA GLN A 294 15.19 -23.83 4.09
C GLN A 294 15.37 -24.77 5.27
N SER A 295 14.95 -26.02 5.11
CA SER A 295 15.16 -27.03 6.15
C SER A 295 16.63 -27.37 6.36
N ILE A 296 16.96 -27.89 7.53
CA ILE A 296 18.28 -28.51 7.73
C ILE A 296 18.32 -29.80 6.90
N GLY A 297 19.34 -29.90 6.05
CA GLY A 297 19.51 -31.02 5.15
C GLY A 297 19.65 -32.36 5.87
N ARG A 298 18.98 -33.39 5.37
CA ARG A 298 19.13 -34.80 5.78
C ARG A 298 19.53 -35.60 4.55
N ASN A 299 20.45 -36.55 4.72
CA ASN A 299 20.92 -37.41 3.61
C ASN A 299 21.40 -36.62 2.37
N GLY A 300 22.00 -35.42 2.59
CA GLY A 300 22.52 -34.59 1.51
C GLY A 300 21.46 -33.82 0.71
N THR A 301 20.20 -33.80 1.16
CA THR A 301 19.12 -33.03 0.55
C THR A 301 18.39 -32.19 1.58
N LYS A 302 17.71 -31.12 1.13
CA LYS A 302 16.92 -30.21 1.93
C LYS A 302 15.68 -29.77 1.16
N ASP A 303 14.67 -29.29 1.88
CA ASP A 303 13.49 -28.67 1.27
C ASP A 303 13.65 -27.17 1.28
N ILE A 304 13.21 -26.54 0.20
CA ILE A 304 13.15 -25.07 0.09
C ILE A 304 11.69 -24.69 -0.06
N THR A 305 11.14 -24.06 0.97
CA THR A 305 9.75 -23.60 1.00
C THR A 305 9.73 -22.09 0.91
N PHE A 306 8.84 -21.54 0.10
CA PHE A 306 8.65 -20.11 -0.03
C PHE A 306 7.19 -19.74 -0.26
N THR A 307 6.86 -18.48 -0.06
CA THR A 307 5.52 -17.95 -0.33
C THR A 307 5.53 -17.00 -1.50
N VAL A 308 4.44 -17.02 -2.26
CA VAL A 308 4.17 -16.12 -3.39
C VAL A 308 2.76 -15.54 -3.24
N GLU A 309 2.43 -14.48 -3.99
CA GLU A 309 1.05 -14.05 -4.14
C GLU A 309 0.20 -15.16 -4.78
N LYS A 310 -1.03 -15.32 -4.29
CA LYS A 310 -1.91 -16.42 -4.71
C LYS A 310 -2.17 -16.43 -6.21
N ASP A 311 -2.32 -15.28 -6.85
CA ASP A 311 -2.51 -15.14 -8.30
C ASP A 311 -1.28 -15.54 -9.14
N LYS A 312 -0.10 -15.67 -8.51
CA LYS A 312 1.15 -16.12 -9.12
C LYS A 312 1.47 -17.60 -8.89
N MET A 313 0.65 -18.28 -8.07
CA MET A 313 0.93 -19.66 -7.66
C MET A 313 1.06 -20.61 -8.85
N ASP A 314 0.08 -20.62 -9.75
CA ASP A 314 0.07 -21.56 -10.88
C ASP A 314 1.28 -21.37 -11.80
N ALA A 315 1.62 -20.10 -12.10
CA ALA A 315 2.80 -19.78 -12.91
C ALA A 315 4.11 -20.16 -12.19
N ALA A 316 4.16 -20.05 -10.87
CA ALA A 316 5.32 -20.46 -10.09
C ALA A 316 5.45 -21.99 -10.02
N ILE A 317 4.34 -22.72 -9.87
CA ILE A 317 4.32 -24.19 -9.88
C ILE A 317 4.79 -24.71 -11.23
N GLU A 318 4.20 -24.24 -12.35
CA GLU A 318 4.58 -24.64 -13.70
C GLU A 318 6.07 -24.41 -13.95
N LEU A 319 6.55 -23.26 -13.56
CA LEU A 319 7.97 -22.92 -13.67
C LEU A 319 8.87 -23.87 -12.86
N MET A 320 8.52 -24.12 -11.58
CA MET A 320 9.33 -24.99 -10.72
C MET A 320 9.27 -26.44 -11.17
N GLN A 321 8.12 -26.95 -11.62
CA GLN A 321 7.99 -28.29 -12.18
C GLN A 321 8.86 -28.49 -13.44
N THR A 322 8.91 -27.48 -14.32
CA THR A 322 9.76 -27.51 -15.52
C THR A 322 11.25 -27.66 -15.18
N TYR A 323 11.70 -27.14 -14.03
CA TYR A 323 13.12 -27.15 -13.66
C TYR A 323 13.44 -28.10 -12.50
N VAL A 324 12.48 -28.86 -11.95
CA VAL A 324 12.67 -29.72 -10.77
C VAL A 324 13.83 -30.70 -10.94
N GLU A 325 13.89 -31.38 -12.09
CA GLU A 325 14.99 -32.32 -12.40
C GLU A 325 16.34 -31.59 -12.55
N ASN A 326 16.34 -30.41 -13.18
CA ASN A 326 17.54 -29.59 -13.35
C ASN A 326 18.12 -29.07 -12.03
N PHE A 327 17.28 -28.97 -10.99
CA PHE A 327 17.69 -28.65 -9.63
C PHE A 327 18.14 -29.93 -8.86
N GLY A 328 17.88 -31.12 -9.40
CA GLY A 328 18.10 -32.39 -8.74
C GLY A 328 17.12 -32.63 -7.58
N ALA A 329 15.99 -31.95 -7.59
CA ALA A 329 14.93 -32.08 -6.60
C ALA A 329 13.98 -33.25 -6.93
N THR A 330 13.22 -33.72 -5.94
CA THR A 330 12.31 -34.85 -6.09
C THR A 330 10.88 -34.45 -6.44
N GLY A 331 10.48 -33.21 -6.17
CA GLY A 331 9.14 -32.74 -6.48
C GLY A 331 8.85 -31.30 -6.04
N VAL A 332 7.66 -30.83 -6.42
CA VAL A 332 7.10 -29.53 -6.02
C VAL A 332 5.72 -29.76 -5.43
N VAL A 333 5.48 -29.18 -4.27
CA VAL A 333 4.17 -29.19 -3.57
C VAL A 333 3.72 -27.77 -3.34
N ALA A 334 2.44 -27.48 -3.52
CA ALA A 334 1.88 -26.17 -3.27
C ALA A 334 0.60 -26.27 -2.43
N ASP A 335 0.30 -25.18 -1.72
CA ASP A 335 -0.88 -25.07 -0.87
C ASP A 335 -1.35 -23.60 -0.88
N ASP A 336 -2.61 -23.37 -1.27
CA ASP A 336 -3.26 -22.06 -1.31
C ASP A 336 -4.36 -21.90 -0.24
N ASN A 337 -4.56 -22.96 0.58
CA ASN A 337 -5.48 -22.93 1.72
C ASN A 337 -4.79 -22.41 2.99
N VAL A 338 -3.95 -21.40 2.83
CA VAL A 338 -3.18 -20.78 3.90
C VAL A 338 -3.47 -19.29 3.99
N THR A 339 -3.21 -18.71 5.17
CA THR A 339 -3.21 -17.28 5.40
C THR A 339 -2.01 -16.90 6.26
N LYS A 340 -1.49 -15.70 6.03
CA LYS A 340 -0.39 -15.14 6.81
C LYS A 340 -0.96 -14.18 7.85
N VAL A 341 -0.65 -14.40 9.13
CA VAL A 341 -0.97 -13.49 10.22
C VAL A 341 0.33 -12.95 10.80
N SER A 342 0.37 -11.64 10.98
CA SER A 342 1.60 -10.96 11.39
C SER A 342 1.31 -9.93 12.47
N ILE A 343 2.24 -9.81 13.42
CA ILE A 343 2.33 -8.66 14.32
C ILE A 343 3.45 -7.74 13.83
N VAL A 344 3.22 -6.44 13.98
CA VAL A 344 4.18 -5.39 13.61
C VAL A 344 4.37 -4.44 14.78
N GLY A 345 5.61 -4.08 15.08
CA GLY A 345 5.91 -3.10 16.10
C GLY A 345 7.41 -2.92 16.28
N SER A 346 7.87 -1.69 16.26
CA SER A 346 9.29 -1.35 16.41
C SER A 346 9.84 -1.55 17.82
N GLY A 347 8.97 -1.75 18.82
CA GLY A 347 9.39 -2.07 20.19
C GLY A 347 9.83 -3.52 20.38
N MET A 348 9.55 -4.42 19.44
CA MET A 348 9.90 -5.85 19.55
C MET A 348 11.42 -6.10 19.61
N GLU A 349 12.22 -5.27 18.94
CA GLU A 349 13.68 -5.39 18.87
C GLU A 349 14.33 -5.49 20.25
N SER A 350 13.79 -4.77 21.24
CA SER A 350 14.35 -4.69 22.60
C SER A 350 13.59 -5.52 23.64
N HIS A 351 12.53 -6.24 23.26
CA HIS A 351 11.68 -6.98 24.20
C HIS A 351 11.67 -8.48 23.87
N PRO A 352 12.47 -9.30 24.57
CA PRO A 352 12.40 -10.74 24.43
C PRO A 352 11.04 -11.24 24.95
N GLY A 353 10.48 -12.25 24.29
CA GLY A 353 9.22 -12.89 24.69
C GLY A 353 8.03 -12.59 23.79
N VAL A 354 8.06 -11.54 22.97
CA VAL A 354 6.95 -11.18 22.07
C VAL A 354 6.54 -12.34 21.15
N ALA A 355 7.50 -13.10 20.64
CA ALA A 355 7.20 -14.29 19.83
C ALA A 355 6.49 -15.37 20.68
N SER A 356 6.93 -15.57 21.92
CA SER A 356 6.30 -16.52 22.84
C SER A 356 4.86 -16.14 23.15
N ASP A 357 4.60 -14.86 23.41
CA ASP A 357 3.25 -14.36 23.68
C ASP A 357 2.31 -14.52 22.47
N MET A 358 2.83 -14.27 21.26
CA MET A 358 2.07 -14.53 20.02
C MET A 358 1.74 -16.02 19.85
N PHE A 359 2.73 -16.90 20.11
CA PHE A 359 2.53 -18.35 19.97
C PHE A 359 1.63 -18.91 21.08
N GLU A 360 1.69 -18.37 22.31
CA GLU A 360 0.77 -18.72 23.39
C GLU A 360 -0.67 -18.37 23.02
N ALA A 361 -0.92 -17.16 22.48
CA ALA A 361 -2.24 -16.75 22.03
C ALA A 361 -2.79 -17.68 20.93
N LEU A 362 -1.94 -18.13 20.00
CA LEU A 362 -2.32 -19.09 18.95
C LEU A 362 -2.58 -20.49 19.51
N PHE A 363 -1.76 -20.93 20.48
CA PHE A 363 -1.96 -22.21 21.15
C PHE A 363 -3.28 -22.25 21.94
N GLU A 364 -3.57 -21.22 22.73
CA GLU A 364 -4.84 -21.11 23.46
C GLU A 364 -6.06 -21.06 22.53
N ALA A 365 -5.89 -20.47 21.33
CA ALA A 365 -6.90 -20.45 20.28
C ALA A 365 -6.95 -21.75 19.45
N ASN A 366 -6.16 -22.78 19.80
CA ASN A 366 -6.04 -24.05 19.04
C ASN A 366 -5.71 -23.84 17.56
N VAL A 367 -4.84 -22.87 17.25
CA VAL A 367 -4.36 -22.56 15.88
C VAL A 367 -2.98 -23.15 15.68
N ASN A 368 -2.86 -24.07 14.72
CA ASN A 368 -1.57 -24.67 14.37
C ASN A 368 -0.74 -23.77 13.47
N ILE A 369 0.56 -23.66 13.74
CA ILE A 369 1.50 -22.85 12.97
C ILE A 369 2.21 -23.76 11.97
N GLN A 370 2.15 -23.40 10.67
CA GLN A 370 2.81 -24.15 9.60
C GLN A 370 4.20 -23.56 9.25
N MET A 371 4.36 -22.23 9.31
CA MET A 371 5.62 -21.54 9.06
C MET A 371 5.75 -20.34 10.00
N ILE A 372 6.97 -19.98 10.33
CA ILE A 372 7.31 -18.79 11.12
C ILE A 372 8.38 -18.01 10.36
N ALA A 373 8.22 -16.70 10.28
CA ALA A 373 9.23 -15.77 9.78
C ALA A 373 9.31 -14.56 10.72
N THR A 374 10.50 -14.09 11.00
CA THR A 374 10.74 -12.96 11.89
C THR A 374 11.67 -11.94 11.26
N SER A 375 11.44 -10.67 11.57
CA SER A 375 12.37 -9.57 11.34
C SER A 375 12.49 -8.73 12.62
N GLU A 376 13.21 -7.62 12.60
CA GLU A 376 13.36 -6.72 13.74
C GLU A 376 12.03 -6.14 14.22
N ILE A 377 11.10 -5.89 13.31
CA ILE A 377 9.83 -5.21 13.60
C ILE A 377 8.59 -6.03 13.21
N LYS A 378 8.76 -7.31 12.85
CA LYS A 378 7.66 -8.16 12.39
C LYS A 378 7.86 -9.61 12.78
N ILE A 379 6.80 -10.26 13.25
CA ILE A 379 6.69 -11.72 13.35
C ILE A 379 5.49 -12.16 12.54
N SER A 380 5.72 -13.08 11.61
CA SER A 380 4.69 -13.63 10.73
C SER A 380 4.55 -15.12 10.94
N VAL A 381 3.33 -15.61 10.96
CA VAL A 381 3.02 -17.04 10.93
C VAL A 381 2.14 -17.34 9.72
N LEU A 382 2.38 -18.50 9.11
CA LEU A 382 1.48 -19.09 8.12
C LEU A 382 0.65 -20.14 8.82
N ILE A 383 -0.64 -20.07 8.65
CA ILE A 383 -1.65 -20.95 9.29
C ILE A 383 -2.71 -21.36 8.27
N ASP A 384 -3.59 -22.30 8.64
CA ASP A 384 -4.74 -22.65 7.83
C ASP A 384 -5.67 -21.43 7.64
N LYS A 385 -6.15 -21.23 6.43
CA LYS A 385 -6.93 -20.05 6.04
C LYS A 385 -8.19 -19.87 6.88
N GLU A 386 -8.86 -20.96 7.20
CA GLU A 386 -10.08 -20.95 8.01
C GLU A 386 -9.85 -20.40 9.42
N MET A 387 -8.65 -20.57 9.97
CA MET A 387 -8.28 -20.13 11.31
C MET A 387 -7.85 -18.66 11.37
N GLY A 388 -7.73 -17.98 10.23
CA GLY A 388 -7.16 -16.65 10.13
C GLY A 388 -7.88 -15.58 10.97
N ALA A 389 -9.21 -15.59 10.99
CA ALA A 389 -9.99 -14.62 11.78
C ALA A 389 -9.81 -14.85 13.29
N GLN A 390 -9.84 -16.11 13.73
CA GLN A 390 -9.66 -16.49 15.13
C GLN A 390 -8.25 -16.17 15.62
N ALA A 391 -7.24 -16.40 14.78
CA ALA A 391 -5.85 -16.07 15.08
C ALA A 391 -5.65 -14.55 15.30
N VAL A 392 -6.19 -13.72 14.39
CA VAL A 392 -6.10 -12.25 14.55
C VAL A 392 -6.78 -11.79 15.84
N GLN A 393 -7.95 -12.35 16.16
CA GLN A 393 -8.69 -12.00 17.39
C GLN A 393 -7.91 -12.39 18.64
N ALA A 394 -7.35 -13.60 18.70
CA ALA A 394 -6.59 -14.09 19.84
C ALA A 394 -5.31 -13.26 20.06
N ILE A 395 -4.55 -13.02 19.00
CA ILE A 395 -3.32 -12.21 19.06
C ILE A 395 -3.66 -10.77 19.46
N HIS A 396 -4.69 -10.16 18.87
CA HIS A 396 -5.09 -8.80 19.22
C HIS A 396 -5.51 -8.71 20.70
N ALA A 397 -6.29 -9.66 21.20
CA ALA A 397 -6.67 -9.70 22.61
C ALA A 397 -5.46 -9.78 23.55
N LYS A 398 -4.47 -10.64 23.22
CA LYS A 398 -3.24 -10.81 23.98
C LYS A 398 -2.46 -9.49 24.12
N PHE A 399 -2.25 -8.78 23.03
CA PHE A 399 -1.39 -7.61 22.99
C PHE A 399 -2.06 -6.27 23.30
N PHE A 400 -3.38 -6.15 23.11
CA PHE A 400 -4.06 -4.86 23.23
C PHE A 400 -5.19 -4.83 24.27
N GLU A 401 -5.63 -6.00 24.78
CA GLU A 401 -6.70 -6.04 25.79
C GLU A 401 -6.21 -6.42 27.18
N GLN A 402 -5.13 -7.21 27.30
CA GLN A 402 -4.59 -7.66 28.59
C GLN A 402 -3.61 -6.67 29.26
N ILE A 403 -3.17 -5.61 28.57
CA ILE A 403 -2.23 -4.59 29.12
C ILE A 403 -2.94 -3.58 30.05
N GLY A 404 -4.14 -3.87 30.51
CA GLY A 404 -4.95 -3.03 31.41
C GLY A 404 -5.12 -3.59 32.82
N GLN A 405 -4.31 -4.56 33.25
CA GLN A 405 -4.29 -5.06 34.63
C GLN A 405 -2.94 -4.83 35.31
#